data_6abf297d521aa64c0b656f1192e49f3e
#
_entry.id   6abf297d521aa64c0b656f1192e49f3e
#
_cell.length_a   1.000
_cell.length_b   1.000
_cell.length_c   1.000
_cell.angle_alpha   90.00
_cell.angle_beta   90.00
_cell.angle_gamma   90.00
#
_symmetry.space_group_name_H-M   'P 1'
#
loop_
_entity.id
_entity.type
_entity.pdbx_description
1 polymer ?
#
loop_
_entity_poly.entity_id
_entity_poly.type
_entity_poly.pdbx_seq_one_letter_code
_entity_poly.pdbx_strand_id
1 'polypeptide(L)'
;MTTVGDDAPDFTASLVDGDIEPFRLDDRLGDEPVVLAFFPAAFSNTCTDEMEALRDEFDRGDCTLFGVSTDLPHALAAYRTQYELPFGLVGDPDHRAIEAYDVIEDFEHYGVETVAQRAVFVIDGDGVVTYRWLAEHSGQEPDYDALDEAVDEAADEAAA
;
A
#
# COMPACT_ATOMS: atom_id res chain seq x y z
N MET A 1 1.27 4.14 16.97
CA MET A 1 1.82 4.44 15.62
C MET A 1 2.74 3.31 15.20
N THR A 2 2.54 2.77 14.00
CA THR A 2 3.41 1.72 13.45
C THR A 2 4.68 2.34 12.88
N THR A 3 5.84 1.88 13.32
CA THR A 3 7.12 2.42 12.89
C THR A 3 8.14 1.31 12.61
N VAL A 4 9.30 1.68 12.08
CA VAL A 4 10.39 0.74 11.77
C VAL A 4 10.80 -0.01 13.03
N GLY A 5 10.90 -1.33 12.92
CA GLY A 5 11.21 -2.24 14.01
C GLY A 5 9.99 -2.87 14.66
N ASP A 6 8.80 -2.35 14.42
CA ASP A 6 7.57 -2.92 14.95
C ASP A 6 7.11 -4.13 14.11
N ASP A 7 6.38 -5.04 14.72
CA ASP A 7 5.64 -6.05 13.98
C ASP A 7 4.57 -5.35 13.15
N ALA A 8 4.45 -5.72 11.88
CA ALA A 8 3.43 -5.16 10.99
C ALA A 8 2.05 -5.60 11.47
N PRO A 9 1.14 -4.67 11.79
CA PRO A 9 -0.22 -5.04 12.22
C PRO A 9 -0.94 -5.86 11.15
N ASP A 10 -1.52 -6.99 11.55
CA ASP A 10 -2.39 -7.79 10.69
C ASP A 10 -3.72 -7.06 10.50
N PHE A 11 -4.32 -7.23 9.35
CA PHE A 11 -5.65 -6.71 9.07
C PHE A 11 -6.33 -7.53 8.00
N THR A 12 -7.67 -7.44 7.95
CA THR A 12 -8.50 -8.05 6.92
C THR A 12 -9.18 -6.95 6.09
N ALA A 13 -9.31 -7.20 4.80
CA ALA A 13 -9.89 -6.26 3.85
C ALA A 13 -10.34 -7.01 2.60
N SER A 14 -10.48 -6.32 1.46
CA SER A 14 -10.80 -6.95 0.17
C SER A 14 -9.59 -6.83 -0.76
N LEU A 15 -9.25 -7.91 -1.45
CA LEU A 15 -8.18 -7.91 -2.46
C LEU A 15 -8.78 -7.93 -3.85
N VAL A 16 -8.29 -7.05 -4.70
CA VAL A 16 -8.60 -7.02 -6.13
C VAL A 16 -7.35 -7.36 -6.92
N ASP A 17 -7.32 -8.57 -7.46
CA ASP A 17 -6.21 -9.06 -8.27
C ASP A 17 -6.77 -10.06 -9.29
N GLY A 18 -7.45 -9.52 -10.31
CA GLY A 18 -8.27 -10.28 -11.23
C GLY A 18 -9.67 -10.49 -10.68
N ASP A 19 -9.80 -11.28 -9.64
CA ASP A 19 -11.05 -11.48 -8.90
C ASP A 19 -11.08 -10.63 -7.63
N ILE A 20 -12.25 -10.50 -7.02
CA ILE A 20 -12.40 -9.86 -5.71
C ILE A 20 -12.50 -10.96 -4.67
N GLU A 21 -11.60 -10.94 -3.69
CA GLU A 21 -11.56 -11.97 -2.65
C GLU A 21 -11.18 -11.37 -1.29
N PRO A 22 -11.41 -12.09 -0.18
CA PRO A 22 -10.96 -11.64 1.13
C PRO A 22 -9.43 -11.54 1.19
N PHE A 23 -8.94 -10.55 1.93
CA PHE A 23 -7.52 -10.31 2.14
C PHE A 23 -7.19 -10.36 3.62
N ARG A 24 -6.08 -11.01 3.96
CA ARG A 24 -5.49 -10.97 5.28
C ARG A 24 -3.98 -10.83 5.12
N LEU A 25 -3.40 -9.81 5.74
CA LEU A 25 -1.97 -9.51 5.56
C LEU A 25 -1.08 -10.69 5.99
N ASP A 26 -1.34 -11.30 7.14
CA ASP A 26 -0.51 -12.40 7.65
C ASP A 26 -0.39 -13.57 6.68
N ASP A 27 -1.40 -13.79 5.83
CA ASP A 27 -1.37 -14.85 4.82
C ASP A 27 -0.42 -14.54 3.66
N ARG A 28 0.06 -13.30 3.57
CA ARG A 28 0.94 -12.81 2.48
C ARG A 28 2.40 -12.65 2.90
N LEU A 29 2.68 -12.88 4.18
CA LEU A 29 4.03 -12.72 4.73
C LEU A 29 4.79 -14.06 4.70
N GLY A 30 6.11 -13.99 4.74
CA GLY A 30 6.97 -15.16 4.95
C GLY A 30 7.97 -15.45 3.83
N ASP A 31 7.66 -15.12 2.58
CA ASP A 31 8.53 -15.41 1.45
C ASP A 31 9.37 -14.20 1.06
N GLU A 32 8.76 -13.24 0.40
CA GLU A 32 9.47 -12.04 -0.06
C GLU A 32 8.93 -10.80 0.67
N PRO A 33 9.65 -9.67 0.64
CA PRO A 33 9.14 -8.44 1.23
C PRO A 33 7.80 -8.04 0.65
N VAL A 34 6.93 -7.48 1.52
CA VAL A 34 5.64 -6.93 1.12
C VAL A 34 5.70 -5.42 1.24
N VAL A 35 5.25 -4.73 0.19
CA VAL A 35 5.14 -3.27 0.18
C VAL A 35 3.66 -2.91 0.22
N LEU A 36 3.29 -2.10 1.21
CA LEU A 36 1.94 -1.53 1.30
C LEU A 36 2.03 -0.04 0.93
N ALA A 37 1.38 0.34 -0.16
CA ALA A 37 1.32 1.72 -0.62
C ALA A 37 -0.10 2.25 -0.36
N PHE A 38 -0.29 2.96 0.75
CA PHE A 38 -1.56 3.59 1.10
C PHE A 38 -1.76 4.85 0.28
N PHE A 39 -2.94 5.05 -0.28
CA PHE A 39 -3.27 6.24 -1.05
C PHE A 39 -4.69 6.70 -0.75
N PRO A 40 -4.96 8.05 -0.85
CA PRO A 40 -6.25 8.60 -0.42
C PRO A 40 -7.45 8.12 -1.22
N ALA A 41 -7.39 8.09 -2.55
CA ALA A 41 -8.56 7.77 -3.36
C ALA A 41 -8.19 7.36 -4.78
N ALA A 42 -8.84 6.30 -5.27
CA ALA A 42 -8.76 5.88 -6.66
C ALA A 42 -9.24 7.03 -7.58
N PHE A 43 -8.66 7.13 -8.76
CA PHE A 43 -8.98 8.12 -9.80
C PHE A 43 -8.61 9.57 -9.48
N SER A 44 -8.04 9.87 -8.30
CA SER A 44 -7.51 11.20 -8.03
C SER A 44 -6.16 11.38 -8.75
N ASN A 45 -5.80 12.64 -9.05
CA ASN A 45 -4.64 12.94 -9.92
C ASN A 45 -3.32 12.42 -9.36
N THR A 46 -2.96 12.81 -8.14
CA THR A 46 -1.68 12.40 -7.53
C THR A 46 -1.64 10.90 -7.26
N CYS A 47 -2.76 10.31 -6.85
CA CYS A 47 -2.83 8.87 -6.63
C CYS A 47 -2.63 8.09 -7.92
N THR A 48 -3.20 8.56 -9.02
CA THR A 48 -3.01 7.95 -10.34
C THR A 48 -1.56 8.07 -10.79
N ASP A 49 -0.93 9.24 -10.59
CA ASP A 49 0.49 9.45 -10.91
C ASP A 49 1.36 8.47 -10.11
N GLU A 50 1.08 8.28 -8.82
CA GLU A 50 1.79 7.32 -7.97
C GLU A 50 1.62 5.89 -8.46
N MET A 51 0.38 5.47 -8.76
CA MET A 51 0.11 4.11 -9.22
C MET A 51 0.78 3.84 -10.58
N GLU A 52 0.76 4.80 -11.48
CA GLU A 52 1.45 4.68 -12.77
C GLU A 52 2.98 4.62 -12.59
N ALA A 53 3.54 5.40 -11.67
CA ALA A 53 4.96 5.36 -11.35
C ALA A 53 5.35 4.00 -10.75
N LEU A 54 4.55 3.46 -9.85
CA LEU A 54 4.79 2.13 -9.28
C LEU A 54 4.71 1.05 -10.36
N ARG A 55 3.77 1.16 -11.29
CA ARG A 55 3.65 0.25 -12.44
C ARG A 55 4.88 0.29 -13.33
N ASP A 56 5.33 1.49 -13.70
CA ASP A 56 6.35 1.70 -14.73
C ASP A 56 7.78 1.68 -14.18
N GLU A 57 7.98 2.18 -12.97
CA GLU A 57 9.31 2.38 -12.38
C GLU A 57 9.63 1.41 -11.24
N PHE A 58 8.63 0.74 -10.70
CA PHE A 58 8.78 -0.13 -9.53
C PHE A 58 8.28 -1.56 -9.80
N ASP A 59 8.39 -2.03 -11.03
CA ASP A 59 8.02 -3.41 -11.38
C ASP A 59 9.17 -4.35 -11.01
N ARG A 60 9.13 -4.86 -9.79
CA ARG A 60 10.17 -5.75 -9.25
C ARG A 60 9.61 -7.17 -9.12
N GLY A 61 10.47 -8.16 -9.36
CA GLY A 61 10.11 -9.56 -9.18
C GLY A 61 10.47 -10.14 -7.79
N ASP A 62 11.04 -9.32 -6.91
CA ASP A 62 11.56 -9.76 -5.61
C ASP A 62 10.77 -9.20 -4.41
N CYS A 63 9.62 -8.61 -4.65
CA CYS A 63 8.70 -8.17 -3.60
C CYS A 63 7.26 -8.26 -4.10
N THR A 64 6.32 -8.24 -3.15
CA THR A 64 4.89 -8.18 -3.45
C THR A 64 4.39 -6.78 -3.09
N LEU A 65 3.77 -6.10 -4.05
CA LEU A 65 3.25 -4.74 -3.88
C LEU A 65 1.73 -4.77 -3.82
N PHE A 66 1.17 -4.10 -2.82
CA PHE A 66 -0.27 -3.84 -2.73
C PHE A 66 -0.51 -2.34 -2.59
N GLY A 67 -1.43 -1.79 -3.39
CA GLY A 67 -1.97 -0.46 -3.17
C GLY A 67 -3.18 -0.57 -2.23
N VAL A 68 -3.27 0.29 -1.22
CA VAL A 68 -4.32 0.23 -0.20
C VAL A 68 -5.04 1.57 -0.11
N SER A 69 -6.37 1.55 -0.22
CA SER A 69 -7.21 2.73 -0.01
C SER A 69 -8.51 2.34 0.69
N THR A 70 -9.31 3.34 1.06
CA THR A 70 -10.62 3.11 1.67
C THR A 70 -11.73 2.94 0.63
N ASP A 71 -11.39 2.85 -0.65
CA ASP A 71 -12.36 2.62 -1.72
C ASP A 71 -12.95 1.21 -1.64
N LEU A 72 -14.16 1.05 -2.16
CA LEU A 72 -14.78 -0.26 -2.29
C LEU A 72 -14.07 -1.09 -3.36
N PRO A 73 -14.08 -2.43 -3.24
CA PRO A 73 -13.32 -3.29 -4.16
C PRO A 73 -13.78 -3.15 -5.61
N HIS A 74 -15.06 -2.91 -5.88
CA HIS A 74 -15.54 -2.75 -7.26
C HIS A 74 -14.96 -1.50 -7.92
N ALA A 75 -14.81 -0.40 -7.18
CA ALA A 75 -14.16 0.81 -7.70
C ALA A 75 -12.68 0.56 -7.99
N LEU A 76 -12.00 -0.18 -7.11
CA LEU A 76 -10.61 -0.54 -7.29
C LEU A 76 -10.40 -1.49 -8.47
N ALA A 77 -11.36 -2.39 -8.73
CA ALA A 77 -11.31 -3.28 -9.90
C ALA A 77 -11.34 -2.48 -11.20
N ALA A 78 -12.22 -1.48 -11.30
CA ALA A 78 -12.29 -0.59 -12.45
C ALA A 78 -10.99 0.22 -12.59
N TYR A 79 -10.47 0.73 -11.50
CA TYR A 79 -9.24 1.51 -11.46
C TYR A 79 -8.05 0.69 -11.95
N ARG A 80 -7.89 -0.52 -11.42
CA ARG A 80 -6.81 -1.43 -11.80
C ARG A 80 -6.85 -1.77 -13.29
N THR A 81 -8.03 -2.03 -13.82
CA THR A 81 -8.21 -2.36 -15.23
C THR A 81 -7.91 -1.16 -16.13
N GLN A 82 -8.41 0.02 -15.77
CA GLN A 82 -8.24 1.22 -16.59
C GLN A 82 -6.77 1.63 -16.74
N TYR A 83 -5.99 1.51 -15.67
CA TYR A 83 -4.58 1.89 -15.66
C TYR A 83 -3.63 0.72 -15.82
N GLU A 84 -4.15 -0.47 -16.08
CA GLU A 84 -3.37 -1.69 -16.32
C GLU A 84 -2.34 -1.95 -15.21
N LEU A 85 -2.79 -1.87 -13.96
CA LEU A 85 -1.91 -2.05 -12.81
C LEU A 85 -1.62 -3.54 -12.60
N PRO A 86 -0.33 -3.96 -12.58
CA PRO A 86 0.03 -5.38 -12.46
C PRO A 86 0.01 -5.90 -11.03
N PHE A 87 -0.17 -5.03 -10.04
CA PHE A 87 -0.18 -5.40 -8.63
C PHE A 87 -1.60 -5.39 -8.08
N GLY A 88 -1.81 -6.09 -6.97
CA GLY A 88 -3.11 -6.15 -6.30
C GLY A 88 -3.47 -4.84 -5.61
N LEU A 89 -4.76 -4.51 -5.60
CA LEU A 89 -5.29 -3.37 -4.83
C LEU A 89 -6.12 -3.89 -3.67
N VAL A 90 -5.97 -3.27 -2.52
CA VAL A 90 -6.67 -3.64 -1.28
C VAL A 90 -7.64 -2.54 -0.92
N GLY A 91 -8.93 -2.91 -0.81
CA GLY A 91 -9.99 -2.01 -0.38
C GLY A 91 -10.25 -2.14 1.11
N ASP A 92 -10.16 -1.03 1.82
CA ASP A 92 -10.30 -0.95 3.28
C ASP A 92 -11.45 -0.01 3.68
N PRO A 93 -12.70 -0.26 3.20
CA PRO A 93 -13.82 0.66 3.46
C PRO A 93 -14.20 0.75 4.94
N ASP A 94 -13.85 -0.25 5.73
CA ASP A 94 -14.13 -0.27 7.18
C ASP A 94 -12.99 0.36 8.00
N HIS A 95 -11.96 0.90 7.35
CA HIS A 95 -10.83 1.62 7.96
C HIS A 95 -9.97 0.77 8.91
N ARG A 96 -9.96 -0.55 8.75
CA ARG A 96 -9.18 -1.45 9.62
C ARG A 96 -7.68 -1.25 9.43
N ALA A 97 -7.23 -1.17 8.18
CA ALA A 97 -5.82 -1.00 7.87
C ALA A 97 -5.32 0.39 8.24
N ILE A 98 -6.06 1.44 7.88
CA ILE A 98 -5.61 2.81 8.17
C ILE A 98 -5.59 3.11 9.66
N GLU A 99 -6.48 2.51 10.43
CA GLU A 99 -6.45 2.61 11.89
C GLU A 99 -5.27 1.83 12.49
N ALA A 100 -5.04 0.60 12.01
CA ALA A 100 -3.95 -0.25 12.51
C ALA A 100 -2.58 0.37 12.26
N TYR A 101 -2.39 1.01 11.11
CA TYR A 101 -1.11 1.63 10.73
C TYR A 101 -0.99 3.11 11.08
N ASP A 102 -2.04 3.68 11.67
CA ASP A 102 -2.12 5.10 12.05
C ASP A 102 -1.83 6.03 10.84
N VAL A 103 -2.48 5.73 9.72
CA VAL A 103 -2.37 6.50 8.48
C VAL A 103 -3.74 7.06 8.09
N ILE A 104 -4.34 7.78 9.02
CA ILE A 104 -5.63 8.42 8.85
C ILE A 104 -5.41 9.88 8.49
N GLU A 105 -6.03 10.34 7.41
CA GLU A 105 -6.01 11.74 7.03
C GLU A 105 -7.41 12.34 7.11
N ASP A 106 -7.53 13.48 7.81
CA ASP A 106 -8.75 14.28 7.86
C ASP A 106 -8.84 15.04 6.54
N PHE A 107 -9.72 14.59 5.65
CA PHE A 107 -9.79 15.13 4.30
C PHE A 107 -10.70 16.36 4.19
N GLU A 108 -11.92 16.24 4.71
CA GLU A 108 -12.95 17.30 4.80
C GLU A 108 -13.27 18.02 3.48
N HIS A 109 -13.22 17.27 2.36
CA HIS A 109 -13.61 17.78 1.05
C HIS A 109 -14.71 16.89 0.44
N TYR A 110 -15.59 17.49 -0.32
CA TYR A 110 -16.63 16.80 -1.09
C TYR A 110 -17.54 15.92 -0.22
N GLY A 111 -17.71 16.27 1.06
CA GLY A 111 -18.51 15.47 2.00
C GLY A 111 -17.79 14.23 2.53
N VAL A 112 -16.51 14.05 2.21
CA VAL A 112 -15.69 12.95 2.72
C VAL A 112 -14.83 13.47 3.87
N GLU A 113 -14.94 12.83 5.03
CA GLU A 113 -14.22 13.28 6.23
C GLU A 113 -12.86 12.58 6.39
N THR A 114 -12.79 11.29 6.08
CA THR A 114 -11.62 10.46 6.39
C THR A 114 -11.18 9.67 5.17
N VAL A 115 -9.90 9.73 4.86
CA VAL A 115 -9.25 8.91 3.82
C VAL A 115 -7.93 8.37 4.36
N ALA A 116 -7.31 7.47 3.62
CA ALA A 116 -5.96 7.02 3.94
C ALA A 116 -4.96 8.16 3.70
N GLN A 117 -4.04 8.36 4.64
CA GLN A 117 -2.87 9.20 4.42
C GLN A 117 -1.96 8.46 3.43
N ARG A 118 -1.40 9.19 2.46
CA ARG A 118 -0.42 8.60 1.54
C ARG A 118 0.82 8.17 2.32
N ALA A 119 1.13 6.88 2.27
CA ALA A 119 2.21 6.30 3.05
C ALA A 119 2.71 5.03 2.37
N VAL A 120 3.96 4.66 2.62
CA VAL A 120 4.53 3.41 2.13
C VAL A 120 5.23 2.69 3.28
N PHE A 121 4.94 1.40 3.41
CA PHE A 121 5.58 0.52 4.37
C PHE A 121 6.22 -0.66 3.65
N VAL A 122 7.44 -1.01 4.04
CA VAL A 122 8.08 -2.26 3.60
C VAL A 122 8.12 -3.20 4.80
N ILE A 123 7.66 -4.42 4.59
CA ILE A 123 7.56 -5.46 5.62
C ILE A 123 8.44 -6.63 5.17
N ASP A 124 9.37 -7.06 6.01
CA ASP A 124 10.24 -8.19 5.69
C ASP A 124 9.55 -9.55 5.84
N GLY A 125 10.26 -10.63 5.52
CA GLY A 125 9.72 -11.99 5.59
C GLY A 125 9.33 -12.44 7.00
N ASP A 126 9.85 -11.80 8.04
CA ASP A 126 9.51 -12.08 9.44
C ASP A 126 8.30 -11.26 9.92
N GLY A 127 7.75 -10.42 9.07
CA GLY A 127 6.59 -9.59 9.41
C GLY A 127 6.94 -8.31 10.14
N VAL A 128 8.20 -7.85 10.05
CA VAL A 128 8.68 -6.64 10.71
C VAL A 128 8.74 -5.49 9.71
N VAL A 129 8.28 -4.30 10.13
CA VAL A 129 8.37 -3.08 9.31
C VAL A 129 9.83 -2.64 9.23
N THR A 130 10.40 -2.60 8.05
CA THR A 130 11.79 -2.20 7.82
C THR A 130 11.94 -0.82 7.19
N TYR A 131 10.86 -0.27 6.64
CA TYR A 131 10.84 1.06 6.04
C TYR A 131 9.46 1.67 6.17
N ARG A 132 9.41 2.97 6.44
CA ARG A 132 8.18 3.73 6.54
C ARG A 132 8.39 5.13 5.95
N TRP A 133 7.47 5.52 5.07
CA TRP A 133 7.41 6.89 4.53
C TRP A 133 5.99 7.40 4.68
N LEU A 134 5.83 8.63 5.17
CA LEU A 134 4.53 9.30 5.28
C LEU A 134 4.59 10.60 4.49
N ALA A 135 3.55 10.86 3.69
CA ALA A 135 3.41 12.12 2.98
C ALA A 135 3.09 13.25 3.98
N GLU A 136 3.68 14.41 3.76
CA GLU A 136 3.39 15.62 4.54
C GLU A 136 2.09 16.28 4.07
N HIS A 137 1.70 16.04 2.81
CA HIS A 137 0.43 16.48 2.23
C HIS A 137 0.00 15.53 1.12
N SER A 138 -1.29 15.56 0.75
CA SER A 138 -1.88 14.60 -0.18
C SER A 138 -1.33 14.66 -1.60
N GLY A 139 -0.67 15.75 -1.98
CA GLY A 139 -0.05 15.91 -3.30
C GLY A 139 1.40 15.45 -3.39
N GLN A 140 1.97 14.94 -2.30
CA GLN A 140 3.36 14.48 -2.28
C GLN A 140 3.45 13.02 -2.67
N GLU A 141 4.27 12.68 -3.68
CA GLU A 141 4.55 11.31 -4.06
C GLU A 141 5.71 10.73 -3.26
N PRO A 142 5.78 9.37 -3.14
CA PRO A 142 6.91 8.73 -2.47
C PRO A 142 8.25 8.99 -3.15
N ASP A 143 9.34 8.85 -2.40
CA ASP A 143 10.69 8.78 -2.95
C ASP A 143 10.91 7.34 -3.45
N TYR A 144 10.76 7.14 -4.75
CA TYR A 144 10.83 5.80 -5.35
C TYR A 144 12.23 5.18 -5.28
N ASP A 145 13.29 5.98 -5.33
CA ASP A 145 14.66 5.49 -5.19
C ASP A 145 14.92 4.98 -3.76
N ALA A 146 14.45 5.70 -2.75
CA ALA A 146 14.54 5.28 -1.36
C ALA A 146 13.73 3.99 -1.13
N LEU A 147 12.57 3.86 -1.78
CA LEU A 147 11.76 2.66 -1.70
C LEU A 147 12.47 1.46 -2.33
N ASP A 148 13.10 1.63 -3.50
CA ASP A 148 13.89 0.59 -4.14
C ASP A 148 15.01 0.10 -3.22
N GLU A 149 15.74 1.01 -2.60
CA GLU A 149 16.82 0.67 -1.65
C GLU A 149 16.27 -0.10 -0.44
N ALA A 150 15.12 0.32 0.08
CA ALA A 150 14.50 -0.33 1.22
C ALA A 150 14.07 -1.77 0.89
N VAL A 151 13.54 -2.00 -0.30
CA VAL A 151 13.17 -3.34 -0.76
C VAL A 151 14.43 -4.20 -0.96
N ASP A 152 15.50 -3.64 -1.52
CA ASP A 152 16.77 -4.35 -1.66
C ASP A 152 17.30 -4.83 -0.30
N GLU A 153 17.29 -3.96 0.70
CA GLU A 153 17.73 -4.30 2.05
C GLU A 153 16.88 -5.39 2.68
N ALA A 154 15.57 -5.29 2.56
CA ALA A 154 14.64 -6.29 3.10
C ALA A 154 14.79 -7.65 2.39
N ALA A 155 14.99 -7.65 1.08
CA ALA A 155 15.21 -8.87 0.29
C ALA A 155 16.55 -9.53 0.65
N ASP A 156 17.61 -8.75 0.85
CA ASP A 156 18.94 -9.25 1.27
C ASP A 156 18.88 -9.89 2.65
N GLU A 157 18.15 -9.30 3.59
CA GLU A 157 17.93 -9.88 4.93
C GLU A 157 17.22 -11.21 4.85
N ALA A 158 16.21 -11.34 3.97
CA ALA A 158 15.48 -12.59 3.76
C ALA A 158 16.36 -13.68 3.15
N ALA A 159 17.37 -13.32 2.33
CA ALA A 159 18.30 -14.24 1.70
C ALA A 159 19.43 -14.70 2.66
N ALA A 160 19.62 -13.98 3.74
CA ALA A 160 20.62 -14.31 4.75
C ALA A 160 20.02 -15.27 5.78
#